data_b3c5c84de3387f39b75755182f930de7
#
_entry.id   b3c5c84de3387f39b75755182f930de7
#
_cell.length_a   1.000
_cell.length_b   1.000
_cell.length_c   1.000
_cell.angle_alpha   90.00
_cell.angle_beta   90.00
_cell.angle_gamma   90.00
#
_symmetry.space_group_name_H-M   'P 1'
#
loop_
_entity.id
_entity.type
_entity.pdbx_description
1 polymer ?
#
loop_
_entity_poly.entity_id
_entity_poly.type
_entity_poly.pdbx_seq_one_letter_code
_entity_poly.pdbx_strand_id
1 'polypeptide(L)'
;MFLIILLYFFDSGGVGPVSLSHQDGLLYVLNAANGGTVAANVAGFHVDDQGMLHPIAGATRPLSAPHPNPAQVQIDSSGRFLLVTEKGTNLIDVYRIHEDGSLSSPTTFTSVGAVPFGMAFDPDSQHEFIVTDAAGGPNNTGAATAYHLSHGGIQLINGPVPDHQIAPCRWLDQLADRQWGDG
;
A
#
# COMPACT_ATOMS: atom_id res chain seq x y z
N MET A 1 -0.30 33.19 27.51
CA MET A 1 -0.67 32.70 26.18
C MET A 1 -0.92 31.21 26.33
N PHE A 2 -2.17 30.80 26.29
CA PHE A 2 -2.54 29.40 26.37
C PHE A 2 -2.51 28.81 24.92
N LEU A 3 -1.69 27.81 24.69
CA LEU A 3 -1.72 27.00 23.45
C LEU A 3 -2.84 25.97 23.61
N ILE A 4 -3.93 26.12 22.87
CA ILE A 4 -4.96 25.09 22.77
C ILE A 4 -4.54 24.17 21.61
N ILE A 5 -4.10 22.96 21.92
CA ILE A 5 -3.88 21.91 20.92
C ILE A 5 -5.23 21.19 20.76
N LEU A 6 -5.86 21.38 19.62
CA LEU A 6 -7.07 20.66 19.26
C LEU A 6 -6.67 19.34 18.60
N LEU A 7 -6.90 18.23 19.30
CA LEU A 7 -6.68 16.88 18.76
C LEU A 7 -7.99 16.36 18.18
N TYR A 8 -8.00 16.07 16.89
CA TYR A 8 -9.12 15.40 16.23
C TYR A 8 -8.83 13.90 16.10
N PHE A 9 -9.81 13.10 16.46
CA PHE A 9 -9.79 11.64 16.22
C PHE A 9 -10.84 11.32 15.16
N PHE A 10 -10.44 10.59 14.15
CA PHE A 10 -11.33 10.17 13.06
C PHE A 10 -11.47 8.65 13.05
N ASP A 11 -12.67 8.17 12.71
CA ASP A 11 -12.87 6.76 12.42
C ASP A 11 -12.13 6.39 11.14
N SER A 12 -11.32 5.33 11.19
CA SER A 12 -10.54 4.84 10.03
C SER A 12 -11.39 4.13 8.98
N GLY A 13 -12.70 4.00 9.20
CA GLY A 13 -13.60 3.23 8.33
C GLY A 13 -13.47 1.71 8.48
N GLY A 14 -12.78 1.23 9.54
CA GLY A 14 -12.57 -0.18 9.81
C GLY A 14 -11.92 -0.44 11.16
N VAL A 15 -11.30 -1.61 11.33
CA VAL A 15 -10.65 -2.03 12.58
C VAL A 15 -9.16 -2.29 12.33
N GLY A 16 -8.32 -1.80 13.24
CA GLY A 16 -6.87 -2.01 13.19
C GLY A 16 -6.20 -1.34 12.00
N PRO A 17 -6.18 0.00 11.90
CA PRO A 17 -5.46 0.71 10.85
C PRO A 17 -3.96 0.44 10.97
N VAL A 18 -3.32 0.02 9.87
CA VAL A 18 -1.91 -0.39 9.83
C VAL A 18 -1.08 0.43 8.84
N SER A 19 -1.71 1.04 7.86
CA SER A 19 -1.03 1.84 6.84
C SER A 19 -1.98 2.89 6.26
N LEU A 20 -1.41 3.97 5.75
CA LEU A 20 -2.14 4.99 5.01
C LEU A 20 -1.32 5.50 3.84
N SER A 21 -1.99 6.01 2.81
CA SER A 21 -1.38 6.73 1.69
C SER A 21 -2.18 7.98 1.38
N HIS A 22 -1.48 9.10 1.16
CA HIS A 22 -2.08 10.40 0.89
C HIS A 22 -1.47 11.02 -0.36
N GLN A 23 -2.34 11.51 -1.25
CA GLN A 23 -1.92 12.26 -2.44
C GLN A 23 -3.07 13.13 -2.93
N ASP A 24 -2.79 14.39 -3.29
CA ASP A 24 -3.73 15.33 -3.93
C ASP A 24 -5.08 15.46 -3.21
N GLY A 25 -5.05 15.51 -1.86
CA GLY A 25 -6.26 15.64 -1.04
C GLY A 25 -7.06 14.34 -0.86
N LEU A 26 -6.58 13.21 -1.39
CA LEU A 26 -7.12 11.88 -1.15
C LEU A 26 -6.29 11.16 -0.09
N LEU A 27 -6.94 10.54 0.87
CA LEU A 27 -6.33 9.68 1.89
C LEU A 27 -7.00 8.32 1.86
N TYR A 28 -6.20 7.26 1.76
CA TYR A 28 -6.68 5.88 1.92
C TYR A 28 -6.04 5.23 3.14
N VAL A 29 -6.87 4.59 3.96
CA VAL A 29 -6.46 3.89 5.18
C VAL A 29 -6.68 2.39 5.00
N LEU A 30 -5.65 1.61 5.31
CA LEU A 30 -5.69 0.16 5.31
C LEU A 30 -5.99 -0.36 6.71
N ASN A 31 -7.09 -1.07 6.87
CA ASN A 31 -7.55 -1.65 8.13
C ASN A 31 -7.37 -3.18 8.10
N ALA A 32 -6.58 -3.72 9.03
CA ALA A 32 -6.17 -5.12 9.04
C ALA A 32 -7.13 -6.07 9.77
N ALA A 33 -8.22 -5.56 10.35
CA ALA A 33 -9.23 -6.32 11.10
C ALA A 33 -8.79 -6.95 12.43
N ASN A 34 -7.52 -7.03 12.76
CA ASN A 34 -6.93 -7.55 14.01
C ASN A 34 -7.56 -8.86 14.55
N GLY A 35 -7.96 -9.78 13.64
CA GLY A 35 -8.52 -11.08 14.02
C GLY A 35 -9.97 -11.05 14.56
N GLY A 36 -10.65 -9.91 14.48
CA GLY A 36 -12.06 -9.77 14.91
C GLY A 36 -13.07 -10.27 13.89
N THR A 37 -14.35 -9.97 14.12
CA THR A 37 -15.47 -10.31 13.23
C THR A 37 -15.58 -9.34 12.04
N VAL A 38 -14.91 -8.18 12.09
CA VAL A 38 -14.89 -7.18 11.02
C VAL A 38 -13.80 -7.56 10.02
N ALA A 39 -14.15 -7.64 8.74
CA ALA A 39 -13.20 -7.96 7.69
C ALA A 39 -12.21 -6.80 7.44
N ALA A 40 -11.01 -7.14 6.98
CA ALA A 40 -10.03 -6.17 6.53
C ALA A 40 -10.56 -5.40 5.31
N ASN A 41 -10.25 -4.11 5.26
CA ASN A 41 -10.70 -3.23 4.18
C ASN A 41 -9.71 -2.08 3.92
N VAL A 42 -9.90 -1.42 2.80
CA VAL A 42 -9.42 -0.07 2.55
C VAL A 42 -10.58 0.89 2.72
N ALA A 43 -10.36 2.07 3.30
CA ALA A 43 -11.33 3.16 3.39
C ALA A 43 -10.71 4.46 2.88
N GLY A 44 -11.45 5.20 2.03
CA GLY A 44 -10.99 6.45 1.41
C GLY A 44 -11.69 7.68 1.96
N PHE A 45 -10.93 8.78 2.03
CA PHE A 45 -11.36 10.07 2.55
C PHE A 45 -10.84 11.21 1.68
N HIS A 46 -11.62 12.28 1.56
CA HIS A 46 -11.12 13.59 1.17
C HIS A 46 -10.53 14.29 2.39
N VAL A 47 -9.38 14.93 2.21
CA VAL A 47 -8.75 15.79 3.23
C VAL A 47 -8.98 17.24 2.80
N ASP A 48 -9.70 18.02 3.61
CA ASP A 48 -9.92 19.43 3.33
C ASP A 48 -8.73 20.31 3.76
N ASP A 49 -8.79 21.62 3.44
CA ASP A 49 -7.74 22.60 3.76
C ASP A 49 -7.51 22.79 5.27
N GLN A 50 -8.42 22.29 6.11
CA GLN A 50 -8.31 22.32 7.56
C GLN A 50 -7.78 21.00 8.13
N GLY A 51 -7.52 20.02 7.26
CA GLY A 51 -7.07 18.67 7.63
C GLY A 51 -8.19 17.76 8.13
N MET A 52 -9.46 18.13 7.89
CA MET A 52 -10.60 17.29 8.26
C MET A 52 -10.80 16.19 7.23
N LEU A 53 -11.17 15.00 7.70
CA LEU A 53 -11.41 13.82 6.86
C LEU A 53 -12.91 13.67 6.57
N HIS A 54 -13.23 13.61 5.28
CA HIS A 54 -14.60 13.40 4.79
C HIS A 54 -14.66 12.06 4.06
N PRO A 55 -15.42 11.06 4.56
CA PRO A 55 -15.52 9.75 3.93
C PRO A 55 -16.01 9.84 2.48
N ILE A 56 -15.38 9.11 1.58
CA ILE A 56 -15.76 9.05 0.16
C ILE A 56 -16.71 7.88 -0.05
N ALA A 57 -17.90 8.17 -0.62
CA ALA A 57 -18.84 7.13 -0.99
C ALA A 57 -18.22 6.18 -2.03
N GLY A 58 -18.31 4.86 -1.79
CA GLY A 58 -17.72 3.88 -2.70
C GLY A 58 -16.20 3.71 -2.60
N ALA A 59 -15.51 4.37 -1.65
CA ALA A 59 -14.07 4.17 -1.40
C ALA A 59 -13.78 3.16 -0.28
N THR A 60 -14.79 2.55 0.33
CA THR A 60 -14.59 1.41 1.22
C THR A 60 -14.69 0.13 0.41
N ARG A 61 -13.59 -0.65 0.38
CA ARG A 61 -13.51 -1.91 -0.37
C ARG A 61 -12.91 -3.02 0.50
N PRO A 62 -13.46 -4.23 0.42
CA PRO A 62 -12.85 -5.39 1.06
C PRO A 62 -11.52 -5.74 0.37
N LEU A 63 -10.66 -6.44 1.09
CA LEU A 63 -9.46 -7.07 0.56
C LEU A 63 -9.79 -8.46 -0.03
N SER A 64 -8.75 -9.19 -0.49
CA SER A 64 -8.91 -10.52 -1.12
C SER A 64 -9.60 -11.55 -0.21
N ALA A 65 -9.43 -11.41 1.11
CA ALA A 65 -10.00 -12.27 2.14
C ALA A 65 -10.37 -11.47 3.39
N PRO A 66 -11.21 -12.00 4.30
CA PRO A 66 -11.54 -11.29 5.54
C PRO A 66 -10.34 -10.96 6.44
N HIS A 67 -9.32 -11.82 6.45
CA HIS A 67 -8.13 -11.67 7.28
C HIS A 67 -6.84 -11.99 6.51
N PRO A 68 -6.48 -11.19 5.47
CA PRO A 68 -5.33 -11.50 4.61
C PRO A 68 -4.00 -11.06 5.22
N ASN A 69 -3.99 -10.52 6.44
CA ASN A 69 -2.82 -9.95 7.10
C ASN A 69 -2.10 -8.91 6.21
N PRO A 70 -2.75 -7.81 5.84
CA PRO A 70 -2.18 -6.83 4.94
C PRO A 70 -1.00 -6.09 5.58
N ALA A 71 -0.14 -5.47 4.76
CA ALA A 71 1.03 -4.75 5.23
C ALA A 71 1.00 -3.26 4.89
N GLN A 72 0.82 -2.91 3.63
CA GLN A 72 0.91 -1.53 3.17
C GLN A 72 -0.17 -1.22 2.13
N VAL A 73 -0.63 0.04 2.14
CA VAL A 73 -1.41 0.66 1.07
C VAL A 73 -0.61 1.81 0.47
N GLN A 74 -0.62 1.95 -0.86
CA GLN A 74 0.11 3.00 -1.57
C GLN A 74 -0.67 3.45 -2.80
N ILE A 75 -0.83 4.78 -2.97
CA ILE A 75 -1.28 5.38 -4.22
C ILE A 75 -0.08 5.36 -5.18
N ASP A 76 -0.30 4.98 -6.44
CA ASP A 76 0.74 5.03 -7.48
C ASP A 76 1.12 6.48 -7.83
N SER A 77 2.29 6.69 -8.43
CA SER A 77 2.80 8.02 -8.75
C SER A 77 1.88 8.83 -9.69
N SER A 78 0.99 8.17 -10.44
CA SER A 78 0.03 8.83 -11.32
C SER A 78 -1.28 9.24 -10.62
N GLY A 79 -1.52 8.78 -9.37
CA GLY A 79 -2.76 9.01 -8.64
C GLY A 79 -3.96 8.22 -9.15
N ARG A 80 -3.76 7.25 -10.05
CA ARG A 80 -4.86 6.48 -10.69
C ARG A 80 -5.10 5.11 -10.12
N PHE A 81 -4.15 4.58 -9.38
CA PHE A 81 -4.23 3.24 -8.79
C PHE A 81 -3.84 3.25 -7.33
N LEU A 82 -4.50 2.42 -6.56
CA LEU A 82 -4.18 2.13 -5.18
C LEU A 82 -3.77 0.67 -5.07
N LEU A 83 -2.61 0.41 -4.49
CA LEU A 83 -2.08 -0.93 -4.31
C LEU A 83 -2.07 -1.32 -2.83
N VAL A 84 -2.35 -2.59 -2.55
CA VAL A 84 -2.26 -3.17 -1.21
C VAL A 84 -1.43 -4.45 -1.27
N THR A 85 -0.47 -4.60 -0.36
CA THR A 85 0.26 -5.86 -0.15
C THR A 85 -0.39 -6.69 0.95
N GLU A 86 -0.56 -7.97 0.71
CA GLU A 86 -1.18 -8.93 1.63
C GLU A 86 -0.20 -10.06 1.97
N LYS A 87 0.34 -10.03 3.18
CA LYS A 87 1.34 -11.01 3.65
C LYS A 87 0.78 -12.42 3.78
N GLY A 88 -0.44 -12.54 4.28
CA GLY A 88 -1.04 -13.83 4.62
C GLY A 88 -1.55 -14.60 3.42
N THR A 89 -1.90 -13.92 2.34
CA THR A 89 -2.40 -14.51 1.10
C THR A 89 -1.36 -14.51 -0.02
N ASN A 90 -0.24 -13.82 0.18
CA ASN A 90 0.82 -13.62 -0.81
C ASN A 90 0.33 -12.90 -2.08
N LEU A 91 -0.51 -11.88 -1.89
CA LEU A 91 -1.18 -11.16 -2.97
C LEU A 91 -0.80 -9.67 -2.97
N ILE A 92 -0.99 -9.05 -4.14
CA ILE A 92 -1.00 -7.61 -4.34
C ILE A 92 -2.34 -7.26 -4.97
N ASP A 93 -3.18 -6.50 -4.26
CA ASP A 93 -4.44 -5.98 -4.78
C ASP A 93 -4.23 -4.64 -5.45
N VAL A 94 -4.86 -4.43 -6.60
CA VAL A 94 -4.85 -3.17 -7.36
C VAL A 94 -6.28 -2.68 -7.52
N TYR A 95 -6.55 -1.48 -7.05
CA TYR A 95 -7.81 -0.77 -7.21
C TYR A 95 -7.61 0.40 -8.15
N ARG A 96 -8.55 0.65 -9.06
CA ARG A 96 -8.58 1.89 -9.81
C ARG A 96 -9.19 2.99 -8.94
N ILE A 97 -8.54 4.14 -8.88
CA ILE A 97 -9.07 5.36 -8.27
C ILE A 97 -9.85 6.12 -9.36
N HIS A 98 -11.11 6.43 -9.08
CA HIS A 98 -11.96 7.25 -9.93
C HIS A 98 -11.77 8.74 -9.62
N GLU A 99 -12.25 9.63 -10.50
CA GLU A 99 -12.11 11.08 -10.35
C GLU A 99 -12.74 11.62 -9.06
N ASP A 100 -13.75 10.95 -8.52
CA ASP A 100 -14.41 11.29 -7.26
C ASP A 100 -13.72 10.64 -6.03
N GLY A 101 -12.59 9.97 -6.21
CA GLY A 101 -11.86 9.24 -5.17
C GLY A 101 -12.47 7.89 -4.80
N SER A 102 -13.57 7.47 -5.42
CA SER A 102 -14.11 6.13 -5.20
C SER A 102 -13.21 5.05 -5.82
N LEU A 103 -13.30 3.82 -5.29
CA LEU A 103 -12.46 2.71 -5.73
C LEU A 103 -13.26 1.68 -6.54
N SER A 104 -12.64 1.12 -7.58
CA SER A 104 -13.14 -0.09 -8.25
C SER A 104 -13.13 -1.29 -7.30
N SER A 105 -13.69 -2.42 -7.75
CA SER A 105 -13.32 -3.71 -7.16
C SER A 105 -11.84 -3.98 -7.41
N PRO A 106 -11.14 -4.71 -6.51
CA PRO A 106 -9.74 -5.03 -6.72
C PRO A 106 -9.53 -6.01 -7.87
N THR A 107 -8.42 -5.85 -8.57
CA THR A 107 -7.79 -6.91 -9.36
C THR A 107 -6.63 -7.46 -8.54
N THR A 108 -6.62 -8.76 -8.32
CA THR A 108 -5.68 -9.42 -7.42
C THR A 108 -4.58 -10.15 -8.18
N PHE A 109 -3.34 -9.97 -7.79
CA PHE A 109 -2.15 -10.58 -8.40
C PHE A 109 -1.36 -11.37 -7.35
N THR A 110 -0.88 -12.55 -7.71
CA THR A 110 0.05 -13.29 -6.85
C THR A 110 1.41 -12.59 -6.86
N SER A 111 1.93 -12.26 -5.67
CA SER A 111 3.30 -11.75 -5.55
C SER A 111 4.30 -12.85 -5.93
N VAL A 112 5.32 -12.50 -6.72
CA VAL A 112 6.38 -13.44 -7.12
C VAL A 112 7.29 -13.74 -5.93
N GLY A 113 7.65 -12.72 -5.15
CA GLY A 113 8.31 -12.91 -3.87
C GLY A 113 7.32 -13.31 -2.77
N ALA A 114 7.76 -14.11 -1.81
CA ALA A 114 6.91 -14.59 -0.72
C ALA A 114 6.81 -13.57 0.42
N VAL A 115 5.59 -13.44 0.97
CA VAL A 115 5.27 -12.51 2.06
C VAL A 115 5.55 -11.05 1.67
N PRO A 116 4.83 -10.51 0.66
CA PRO A 116 4.99 -9.12 0.23
C PRO A 116 4.66 -8.17 1.38
N PHE A 117 5.55 -7.21 1.63
CA PHE A 117 5.46 -6.32 2.78
C PHE A 117 5.39 -4.85 2.39
N GLY A 118 6.53 -4.14 2.41
CA GLY A 118 6.62 -2.75 2.02
C GLY A 118 6.72 -2.57 0.50
N MET A 119 6.22 -1.45 -0.03
CA MET A 119 6.41 -1.10 -1.43
C MET A 119 6.79 0.38 -1.58
N ALA A 120 7.50 0.70 -2.65
CA ALA A 120 7.78 2.07 -3.05
C ALA A 120 7.76 2.17 -4.58
N PHE A 121 7.16 3.25 -5.09
CA PHE A 121 7.23 3.60 -6.50
C PHE A 121 8.53 4.33 -6.80
N ASP A 122 9.07 4.07 -7.99
CA ASP A 122 10.18 4.83 -8.52
C ASP A 122 9.73 6.28 -8.77
N PRO A 123 10.41 7.28 -8.18
CA PRO A 123 10.04 8.68 -8.36
C PRO A 123 10.22 9.19 -9.80
N ASP A 124 11.09 8.56 -10.57
CA ASP A 124 11.38 8.92 -11.99
C ASP A 124 10.49 8.12 -12.97
N SER A 125 9.80 7.08 -12.50
CA SER A 125 8.85 6.27 -13.27
C SER A 125 7.46 6.27 -12.63
N GLN A 126 6.44 6.60 -13.41
CA GLN A 126 5.05 6.55 -12.92
C GLN A 126 4.49 5.12 -12.77
N HIS A 127 5.24 4.12 -13.20
CA HIS A 127 4.71 2.77 -13.40
C HIS A 127 5.56 1.67 -12.76
N GLU A 128 6.77 1.99 -12.32
CA GLU A 128 7.65 1.00 -11.72
C GLU A 128 7.63 1.09 -10.20
N PHE A 129 7.61 -0.08 -9.55
CA PHE A 129 7.65 -0.15 -8.10
C PHE A 129 8.38 -1.40 -7.63
N ILE A 130 8.92 -1.32 -6.41
CA ILE A 130 9.60 -2.41 -5.74
C ILE A 130 8.77 -2.84 -4.54
N VAL A 131 8.70 -4.15 -4.33
CA VAL A 131 8.11 -4.76 -3.13
C VAL A 131 9.20 -5.46 -2.35
N THR A 132 9.24 -5.25 -1.03
CA THR A 132 10.08 -6.05 -0.13
C THR A 132 9.33 -7.32 0.24
N ASP A 133 9.99 -8.46 0.11
CA ASP A 133 9.43 -9.78 0.36
C ASP A 133 10.05 -10.35 1.63
N ALA A 134 9.27 -10.53 2.69
CA ALA A 134 9.79 -10.93 3.99
C ALA A 134 10.32 -12.37 4.02
N ALA A 135 9.96 -13.21 3.04
CA ALA A 135 10.45 -14.58 2.91
C ALA A 135 10.75 -14.97 1.44
N GLY A 136 11.08 -13.97 0.60
CA GLY A 136 11.30 -14.17 -0.84
C GLY A 136 12.67 -14.77 -1.19
N GLY A 137 13.65 -14.72 -0.28
CA GLY A 137 14.99 -15.25 -0.46
C GLY A 137 15.16 -16.70 -0.01
N PRO A 138 16.34 -17.31 -0.29
CA PRO A 138 16.67 -18.63 0.18
C PRO A 138 16.58 -18.75 1.70
N ASN A 139 16.11 -19.91 2.21
CA ASN A 139 15.94 -20.16 3.65
C ASN A 139 15.01 -19.15 4.36
N ASN A 140 14.00 -18.62 3.65
CA ASN A 140 13.08 -17.58 4.14
C ASN A 140 13.78 -16.28 4.55
N THR A 141 14.87 -15.93 3.91
CA THR A 141 15.46 -14.60 4.01
C THR A 141 14.69 -13.57 3.21
N GLY A 142 14.90 -12.29 3.51
CA GLY A 142 14.31 -11.21 2.77
C GLY A 142 14.75 -11.15 1.31
N ALA A 143 13.92 -10.55 0.48
CA ALA A 143 14.19 -10.28 -0.91
C ALA A 143 13.50 -8.99 -1.36
N ALA A 144 13.80 -8.55 -2.58
CA ALA A 144 13.09 -7.47 -3.24
C ALA A 144 12.67 -7.92 -4.63
N THR A 145 11.46 -7.54 -5.03
CA THR A 145 10.90 -7.85 -6.36
C THR A 145 10.44 -6.56 -7.02
N ALA A 146 10.89 -6.32 -8.25
CA ALA A 146 10.52 -5.15 -9.05
C ALA A 146 9.40 -5.49 -10.04
N TYR A 147 8.43 -4.60 -10.13
CA TYR A 147 7.24 -4.74 -10.96
C TYR A 147 6.98 -3.48 -11.79
N HIS A 148 6.29 -3.68 -12.91
CA HIS A 148 5.70 -2.63 -13.74
C HIS A 148 4.18 -2.67 -13.64
N LEU A 149 3.56 -1.53 -13.31
CA LEU A 149 2.11 -1.34 -13.25
C LEU A 149 1.62 -0.75 -14.58
N SER A 150 0.74 -1.44 -15.27
CA SER A 150 0.18 -0.98 -16.54
C SER A 150 -1.31 -1.27 -16.60
N HIS A 151 -2.13 -0.23 -16.79
CA HIS A 151 -3.59 -0.34 -16.91
C HIS A 151 -4.27 -1.12 -15.77
N GLY A 152 -3.66 -1.11 -14.56
CA GLY A 152 -4.14 -1.86 -13.41
C GLY A 152 -3.71 -3.33 -13.40
N GLY A 153 -2.81 -3.74 -14.29
CA GLY A 153 -2.12 -5.03 -14.30
C GLY A 153 -0.68 -4.91 -13.81
N ILE A 154 -0.16 -5.96 -13.17
CA ILE A 154 1.22 -6.02 -12.68
C ILE A 154 2.02 -7.00 -13.52
N GLN A 155 3.21 -6.57 -13.96
CA GLN A 155 4.17 -7.41 -14.68
C GLN A 155 5.49 -7.44 -13.91
N LEU A 156 6.10 -8.63 -13.80
CA LEU A 156 7.43 -8.78 -13.21
C LEU A 156 8.48 -8.12 -14.10
N ILE A 157 9.32 -7.27 -13.50
CA ILE A 157 10.55 -6.78 -14.14
C ILE A 157 11.70 -7.68 -13.73
N ASN A 158 11.92 -7.87 -12.43
CA ASN A 158 13.03 -8.65 -11.88
C ASN A 158 12.75 -9.11 -10.45
N GLY A 159 13.35 -10.21 -10.05
CA GLY A 159 13.29 -10.71 -8.67
C GLY A 159 12.55 -12.05 -8.54
N PRO A 160 12.39 -12.56 -7.30
CA PRO A 160 12.90 -11.97 -6.08
C PRO A 160 14.44 -12.01 -6.00
N VAL A 161 15.05 -10.87 -5.66
CA VAL A 161 16.50 -10.75 -5.45
C VAL A 161 16.76 -10.82 -3.93
N PRO A 162 17.48 -11.84 -3.43
CA PRO A 162 17.75 -11.97 -2.00
C PRO A 162 18.59 -10.81 -1.45
N ASP A 163 18.22 -10.30 -0.28
CA ASP A 163 19.00 -9.28 0.43
C ASP A 163 20.06 -9.88 1.37
N HIS A 164 20.10 -11.22 1.48
CA HIS A 164 21.00 -11.98 2.36
C HIS A 164 20.87 -11.68 3.86
N GLN A 165 19.77 -11.07 4.29
CA GLN A 165 19.48 -10.74 5.67
C GLN A 165 18.21 -11.47 6.15
N ILE A 166 18.09 -11.63 7.47
CA ILE A 166 16.84 -12.11 8.07
C ILE A 166 15.85 -10.94 8.01
N ALA A 167 14.99 -10.98 7.01
CA ALA A 167 13.82 -10.14 6.78
C ALA A 167 13.83 -8.77 7.50
N PRO A 168 14.56 -7.77 7.05
CA PRO A 168 14.32 -6.41 7.51
C PRO A 168 13.06 -5.91 6.80
N CYS A 169 11.92 -6.05 7.45
CA CYS A 169 10.69 -5.35 7.07
C CYS A 169 10.87 -3.85 7.34
N ARG A 170 11.78 -3.20 6.64
CA ARG A 170 11.89 -1.75 6.65
C ARG A 170 10.94 -1.17 5.64
N TRP A 171 10.15 -0.21 6.07
CA TRP A 171 9.48 0.73 5.19
C TRP A 171 10.51 1.26 4.22
N LEU A 172 10.28 1.06 2.92
CA LEU A 172 11.01 1.79 1.92
C LEU A 172 10.53 3.24 2.01
N ASP A 173 11.31 4.07 2.69
CA ASP A 173 11.13 5.50 2.58
C ASP A 173 11.44 5.87 1.12
N GLN A 174 10.63 6.71 0.52
CA GLN A 174 10.96 7.31 -0.77
C GLN A 174 12.23 8.14 -0.51
N LEU A 175 13.37 7.55 -0.80
CA LEU A 175 14.61 8.30 -0.85
C LEU A 175 14.48 9.32 -1.99
N ALA A 176 14.10 10.53 -1.60
CA ALA A 176 14.09 11.70 -2.47
C ALA A 176 15.52 12.13 -2.86
N ASP A 177 16.43 11.19 -2.99
CA ASP A 177 17.80 11.48 -3.37
C ASP A 177 18.26 10.57 -4.51
N ARG A 178 18.46 11.23 -5.64
CA ARG A 178 18.85 10.72 -6.93
C ARG A 178 20.22 10.03 -6.84
N GLN A 179 20.26 8.74 -6.65
CA GLN A 179 21.43 7.94 -7.03
C GLN A 179 21.04 6.46 -7.24
N TRP A 180 20.26 6.21 -8.29
CA TRP A 180 20.24 4.92 -8.99
C TRP A 180 20.93 5.15 -10.33
N GLY A 181 22.21 5.48 -10.30
CA GLY A 181 23.01 5.72 -11.48
C GLY A 181 24.26 4.88 -11.42
N ASP A 182 24.46 4.10 -12.44
CA ASP A 182 25.72 3.61 -12.97
C ASP A 182 26.55 2.69 -12.06
N GLY A 183 26.29 1.35 -12.22
CA GLY A 183 27.21 0.30 -11.80
C GLY A 183 26.98 -0.92 -12.69
#